data_e9eb7d9a6fa000a374b5c4606b1ad883
#
_entry.id   e9eb7d9a6fa000a374b5c4606b1ad883
#
_cell.length_a   1.000
_cell.length_b   1.000
_cell.length_c   1.000
_cell.angle_alpha   90.00
_cell.angle_beta   90.00
_cell.angle_gamma   90.00
#
_symmetry.space_group_name_H-M   'P 1'
#
loop_
_entity.id
_entity.type
_entity.pdbx_description
1 polymer ?
#
loop_
_entity_poly.entity_id
_entity_poly.type
_entity_poly.pdbx_seq_one_letter_code
_entity_poly.pdbx_strand_id
1 'polypeptide(L)'
;MERKNAWKSCDEAKLAQVNALCTDYIKFISDCKTERECVEESIRLAEAAGYKNLNDCIEAGTPLKAGDKVYANNMGKTIALFVVGTEPMEKGMHILGAHIDSPRIDVKQNPLYQDEDFALLDTHYYGGIKKYQWVALPLALHGVVAKKDGTVVNVVIGEDPSDPVLGISDLLIHLSGDQMAKTLSKAIEGEKLNLTVGSRPVMNAADDCKEPVKELILSMLKEKYDIEEEDFLSAELEIVPAGPARDYGLDRSMIMGYGHDDRVCSYTSLAAMLKVENPVHTSCCLLVDKEEVGSNGATGMHSRFFENIVAELIALTNASYSDLILRRCLKNSKMLSSDVSAAFDPNYPEVNERKNSAFCGRGFTFNKYTGARGKSGCNDANAEEIAYLRKVMDDAGVFFQTSELGKVDQGGGGTIAYILANLNMEVIDCGVPVLNMHAPWEVVSKIDVYETCRGYEAFLRAEK
;
A
#
# COMPACT_ATOMS: atom_id res chain seq x y z
N MET A 1 -3.07 -17.47 25.22
CA MET A 1 -1.60 -17.37 25.42
C MET A 1 -1.24 -15.90 25.23
N GLU A 2 -0.66 -15.26 26.25
CA GLU A 2 -0.29 -13.84 26.13
C GLU A 2 1.11 -13.74 25.51
N ARG A 3 1.25 -13.02 24.40
CA ARG A 3 2.56 -12.76 23.79
C ARG A 3 3.21 -11.55 24.49
N LYS A 4 4.51 -11.64 24.73
CA LYS A 4 5.29 -10.58 25.42
C LYS A 4 5.45 -9.37 24.52
N ASN A 5 5.52 -8.19 25.12
CA ASN A 5 5.89 -6.98 24.41
C ASN A 5 7.38 -7.09 23.98
N ALA A 6 7.63 -6.92 22.68
CA ALA A 6 8.95 -7.08 22.06
C ALA A 6 9.97 -6.03 22.53
N TRP A 7 9.51 -4.85 22.93
CA TRP A 7 10.35 -3.81 23.52
C TRP A 7 11.05 -4.25 24.81
N LYS A 8 10.44 -5.19 25.58
CA LYS A 8 11.03 -5.69 26.83
C LYS A 8 12.32 -6.50 26.63
N SER A 9 12.55 -6.97 25.41
CA SER A 9 13.76 -7.71 25.02
C SER A 9 14.60 -6.96 23.98
N CYS A 10 14.35 -5.66 23.82
CA CYS A 10 15.08 -4.80 22.91
C CYS A 10 16.28 -4.21 23.66
N ASP A 11 17.48 -4.70 23.35
CA ASP A 11 18.74 -4.13 23.80
C ASP A 11 19.17 -2.97 22.85
N GLU A 12 20.30 -2.33 23.18
CA GLU A 12 20.83 -1.19 22.40
C GLU A 12 21.14 -1.57 20.95
N ALA A 13 21.66 -2.78 20.71
CA ALA A 13 21.99 -3.25 19.38
C ALA A 13 20.74 -3.48 18.52
N LYS A 14 19.72 -4.11 19.11
CA LYS A 14 18.42 -4.28 18.47
C LYS A 14 17.72 -2.94 18.23
N LEU A 15 17.78 -2.03 19.19
CA LEU A 15 17.21 -0.68 19.06
C LEU A 15 17.84 0.07 17.87
N ALA A 16 19.16 -0.04 17.70
CA ALA A 16 19.84 0.56 16.54
C ALA A 16 19.33 -0.02 15.20
N GLN A 17 19.11 -1.35 15.12
CA GLN A 17 18.55 -2.00 13.94
C GLN A 17 17.10 -1.58 13.67
N VAL A 18 16.27 -1.52 14.72
CA VAL A 18 14.88 -1.02 14.62
C VAL A 18 14.86 0.41 14.07
N ASN A 19 15.70 1.29 14.62
CA ASN A 19 15.75 2.68 14.17
C ASN A 19 16.28 2.82 12.75
N ALA A 20 17.29 2.05 12.35
CA ALA A 20 17.80 2.07 10.98
C ALA A 20 16.72 1.68 9.97
N LEU A 21 16.05 0.52 10.15
CA LEU A 21 14.97 0.09 9.26
C LEU A 21 13.84 1.11 9.23
N CYS A 22 13.44 1.65 10.39
CA CYS A 22 12.33 2.60 10.47
C CYS A 22 12.68 3.98 9.90
N THR A 23 13.96 4.38 9.90
CA THR A 23 14.40 5.60 9.22
C THR A 23 14.22 5.48 7.72
N ASP A 24 14.62 4.36 7.13
CA ASP A 24 14.44 4.07 5.71
C ASP A 24 12.94 3.96 5.37
N TYR A 25 12.16 3.31 6.24
CA TYR A 25 10.70 3.22 6.07
C TYR A 25 10.01 4.58 6.13
N ILE A 26 10.36 5.44 7.09
CA ILE A 26 9.80 6.81 7.18
C ILE A 26 10.09 7.58 5.89
N LYS A 27 11.30 7.42 5.32
CA LYS A 27 11.61 8.02 4.03
C LYS A 27 10.71 7.46 2.92
N PHE A 28 10.61 6.14 2.81
CA PHE A 28 9.78 5.48 1.79
C PHE A 28 8.33 5.95 1.84
N ILE A 29 7.67 5.88 3.00
CA ILE A 29 6.25 6.25 3.13
C ILE A 29 6.00 7.76 2.99
N SER A 30 7.03 8.59 3.21
CA SER A 30 6.95 10.03 2.99
C SER A 30 7.04 10.40 1.51
N ASP A 31 7.90 9.72 0.78
CA ASP A 31 8.20 10.02 -0.62
C ASP A 31 7.24 9.28 -1.59
N CYS A 32 6.68 8.14 -1.16
CA CYS A 32 5.83 7.28 -1.99
C CYS A 32 4.38 7.30 -1.49
N LYS A 33 3.58 8.26 -1.95
CA LYS A 33 2.18 8.43 -1.53
C LYS A 33 1.16 7.87 -2.51
N THR A 34 1.61 7.47 -3.70
CA THR A 34 0.80 6.81 -4.73
C THR A 34 1.38 5.45 -5.09
N GLU A 35 0.56 4.59 -5.71
CA GLU A 35 1.03 3.28 -6.19
C GLU A 35 2.14 3.41 -7.23
N ARG A 36 2.11 4.47 -8.08
CA ARG A 36 3.16 4.72 -9.07
C ARG A 36 4.50 5.06 -8.43
N GLU A 37 4.48 5.94 -7.44
CA GLU A 37 5.69 6.30 -6.68
C GLU A 37 6.27 5.08 -5.94
N CYS A 38 5.39 4.22 -5.37
CA CYS A 38 5.82 2.97 -4.75
C CYS A 38 6.50 2.02 -5.74
N VAL A 39 5.97 1.88 -6.96
CA VAL A 39 6.58 1.04 -8.00
C VAL A 39 7.91 1.63 -8.46
N GLU A 40 7.99 2.94 -8.72
CA GLU A 40 9.22 3.61 -9.15
C GLU A 40 10.34 3.43 -8.12
N GLU A 41 10.06 3.66 -6.84
CA GLU A 41 11.04 3.48 -5.77
C GLU A 41 11.42 2.01 -5.58
N SER A 42 10.45 1.09 -5.71
CA SER A 42 10.73 -0.35 -5.65
C SER A 42 11.65 -0.81 -6.78
N ILE A 43 11.47 -0.31 -8.00
CA ILE A 43 12.37 -0.57 -9.14
C ILE A 43 13.75 -0.03 -8.84
N ARG A 44 13.87 1.23 -8.40
CA ARG A 44 15.14 1.87 -8.07
C ARG A 44 15.93 1.06 -7.02
N LEU A 45 15.25 0.61 -5.96
CA LEU A 45 15.86 -0.20 -4.91
C LEU A 45 16.24 -1.61 -5.41
N ALA A 46 15.39 -2.22 -6.23
CA ALA A 46 15.65 -3.53 -6.83
C ALA A 46 16.86 -3.49 -7.77
N GLU A 47 16.95 -2.51 -8.67
CA GLU A 47 18.10 -2.34 -9.58
C GLU A 47 19.40 -2.09 -8.82
N ALA A 48 19.35 -1.28 -7.76
CA ALA A 48 20.52 -1.08 -6.87
C ALA A 48 20.95 -2.37 -6.16
N ALA A 49 20.04 -3.33 -5.95
CA ALA A 49 20.31 -4.67 -5.39
C ALA A 49 20.64 -5.73 -6.46
N GLY A 50 20.78 -5.32 -7.74
CA GLY A 50 21.19 -6.19 -8.84
C GLY A 50 20.06 -6.94 -9.55
N TYR A 51 18.79 -6.55 -9.32
CA TYR A 51 17.67 -7.09 -10.09
C TYR A 51 17.68 -6.54 -11.52
N LYS A 52 17.26 -7.37 -12.47
CA LYS A 52 17.10 -7.02 -13.88
C LYS A 52 15.63 -7.01 -14.27
N ASN A 53 15.26 -6.21 -15.24
CA ASN A 53 13.92 -6.25 -15.80
C ASN A 53 13.69 -7.62 -16.46
N LEU A 54 12.61 -8.31 -16.07
CA LEU A 54 12.25 -9.61 -16.63
C LEU A 54 11.92 -9.51 -18.13
N ASN A 55 11.32 -8.43 -18.59
CA ASN A 55 11.01 -8.24 -20.01
C ASN A 55 12.28 -8.23 -20.87
N ASP A 56 13.35 -7.61 -20.41
CA ASP A 56 14.63 -7.62 -21.13
C ASP A 56 15.20 -9.05 -21.25
N CYS A 57 15.00 -9.86 -20.20
CA CYS A 57 15.40 -11.27 -20.22
C CYS A 57 14.55 -12.09 -21.21
N ILE A 58 13.23 -11.82 -21.26
CA ILE A 58 12.28 -12.47 -22.20
C ILE A 58 12.66 -12.12 -23.65
N GLU A 59 12.83 -10.83 -23.96
CA GLU A 59 13.16 -10.35 -25.31
C GLU A 59 14.50 -10.90 -25.80
N ALA A 60 15.48 -10.97 -24.90
CA ALA A 60 16.81 -11.52 -25.22
C ALA A 60 16.85 -13.06 -25.22
N GLY A 61 15.79 -13.74 -24.74
CA GLY A 61 15.79 -15.18 -24.53
C GLY A 61 16.87 -15.65 -23.56
N THR A 62 17.19 -14.84 -22.54
CA THR A 62 18.27 -15.11 -21.58
C THR A 62 17.82 -16.11 -20.54
N PRO A 63 18.40 -17.33 -20.48
CA PRO A 63 18.04 -18.31 -19.46
C PRO A 63 18.39 -17.78 -18.05
N LEU A 64 17.49 -18.07 -17.09
CA LEU A 64 17.69 -17.75 -15.68
C LEU A 64 18.11 -19.01 -14.91
N LYS A 65 18.92 -18.81 -13.88
CA LYS A 65 19.44 -19.86 -12.99
C LYS A 65 19.25 -19.47 -11.53
N ALA A 66 19.44 -20.42 -10.65
CA ALA A 66 19.40 -20.20 -9.20
C ALA A 66 20.27 -18.99 -8.78
N GLY A 67 19.71 -18.12 -7.97
CA GLY A 67 20.30 -16.88 -7.50
C GLY A 67 20.10 -15.66 -8.41
N ASP A 68 19.61 -15.84 -9.65
CA ASP A 68 19.31 -14.69 -10.51
C ASP A 68 18.12 -13.91 -9.94
N LYS A 69 18.22 -12.57 -10.05
CA LYS A 69 17.27 -11.60 -9.51
C LYS A 69 16.60 -10.84 -10.66
N VAL A 70 15.28 -10.89 -10.71
CA VAL A 70 14.50 -10.19 -11.74
C VAL A 70 13.27 -9.50 -11.16
N TYR A 71 12.82 -8.45 -11.81
CA TYR A 71 11.54 -7.79 -11.50
C TYR A 71 10.67 -7.64 -12.76
N ALA A 72 9.36 -7.65 -12.56
CA ALA A 72 8.37 -7.37 -13.61
C ALA A 72 7.47 -6.23 -13.17
N ASN A 73 7.35 -5.21 -14.01
CA ASN A 73 6.49 -4.03 -13.81
C ASN A 73 5.22 -4.18 -14.64
N ASN A 74 4.06 -3.94 -14.02
CA ASN A 74 2.77 -3.92 -14.69
C ASN A 74 2.18 -2.50 -14.68
N MET A 75 2.31 -1.81 -15.82
CA MET A 75 1.70 -0.50 -16.06
C MET A 75 2.09 0.58 -15.05
N GLY A 76 3.23 0.43 -14.35
CA GLY A 76 3.69 1.37 -13.33
C GLY A 76 2.86 1.37 -12.05
N LYS A 77 2.00 0.36 -11.80
CA LYS A 77 1.09 0.30 -10.65
C LYS A 77 1.14 -1.01 -9.88
N THR A 78 1.78 -2.04 -10.43
CA THR A 78 1.99 -3.33 -9.79
C THR A 78 3.37 -3.82 -10.14
N ILE A 79 4.07 -4.41 -9.18
CA ILE A 79 5.43 -4.94 -9.38
C ILE A 79 5.57 -6.29 -8.71
N ALA A 80 6.33 -7.19 -9.35
CA ALA A 80 6.77 -8.43 -8.74
C ALA A 80 8.29 -8.57 -8.85
N LEU A 81 8.94 -8.94 -7.76
CA LEU A 81 10.36 -9.24 -7.69
C LEU A 81 10.55 -10.74 -7.46
N PHE A 82 11.55 -11.34 -8.11
CA PHE A 82 11.86 -12.74 -7.95
C PHE A 82 13.37 -12.94 -7.69
N VAL A 83 13.69 -13.87 -6.79
CA VAL A 83 15.02 -14.50 -6.69
C VAL A 83 14.83 -15.97 -6.99
N VAL A 84 15.44 -16.44 -8.09
CA VAL A 84 15.29 -17.82 -8.55
C VAL A 84 15.90 -18.78 -7.53
N GLY A 85 15.11 -19.76 -7.11
CA GLY A 85 15.50 -20.78 -6.14
C GLY A 85 16.41 -21.88 -6.71
N THR A 86 16.98 -22.68 -5.83
CA THR A 86 17.78 -23.86 -6.22
C THR A 86 16.91 -25.07 -6.60
N GLU A 87 15.68 -25.14 -6.07
CA GLU A 87 14.68 -26.13 -6.44
C GLU A 87 13.93 -25.73 -7.73
N PRO A 88 13.47 -26.70 -8.52
CA PRO A 88 12.66 -26.42 -9.72
C PRO A 88 11.37 -25.64 -9.37
N MET A 89 10.96 -24.75 -10.27
CA MET A 89 9.76 -23.91 -10.10
C MET A 89 8.50 -24.72 -9.74
N GLU A 90 8.34 -25.93 -10.28
CA GLU A 90 7.18 -26.80 -9.97
C GLU A 90 7.10 -27.27 -8.50
N LYS A 91 8.16 -27.04 -7.71
CA LYS A 91 8.15 -27.25 -6.25
C LYS A 91 7.49 -26.12 -5.48
N GLY A 92 7.15 -25.03 -6.15
CA GLY A 92 6.48 -23.86 -5.58
C GLY A 92 7.43 -22.74 -5.20
N MET A 93 6.84 -21.63 -4.85
CA MET A 93 7.50 -20.38 -4.46
C MET A 93 7.12 -20.01 -3.02
N HIS A 94 7.96 -19.20 -2.38
CA HIS A 94 7.61 -18.46 -1.17
C HIS A 94 7.29 -17.01 -1.57
N ILE A 95 6.04 -16.58 -1.32
CA ILE A 95 5.50 -15.32 -1.82
C ILE A 95 5.15 -14.42 -0.65
N LEU A 96 5.66 -13.18 -0.69
CA LEU A 96 5.17 -12.07 0.10
C LEU A 96 4.29 -11.22 -0.82
N GLY A 97 3.00 -11.12 -0.51
CA GLY A 97 2.08 -10.29 -1.30
C GLY A 97 1.48 -9.20 -0.43
N ALA A 98 1.48 -7.95 -0.92
CA ALA A 98 0.95 -6.77 -0.25
C ALA A 98 0.35 -5.81 -1.27
N HIS A 99 -0.41 -4.81 -0.82
CA HIS A 99 -0.90 -3.78 -1.74
C HIS A 99 -0.21 -2.43 -1.52
N ILE A 100 -0.22 -1.58 -2.53
CA ILE A 100 0.48 -0.28 -2.53
C ILE A 100 -0.45 0.90 -2.77
N ASP A 101 -1.71 0.67 -3.13
CA ASP A 101 -2.77 1.66 -3.08
C ASP A 101 -3.20 1.91 -1.62
N SER A 102 -3.80 3.06 -1.35
CA SER A 102 -4.35 3.42 -0.04
C SER A 102 -5.60 4.27 -0.22
N PRO A 103 -6.51 4.32 0.78
CA PRO A 103 -7.67 5.18 0.71
C PRO A 103 -7.27 6.65 0.54
N ARG A 104 -7.93 7.35 -0.39
CA ARG A 104 -7.60 8.72 -0.79
C ARG A 104 -8.77 9.43 -1.45
N ILE A 105 -8.49 10.57 -2.05
CA ILE A 105 -9.44 11.32 -2.88
C ILE A 105 -8.82 11.49 -4.27
N ASP A 106 -9.54 11.09 -5.33
CA ASP A 106 -9.09 11.24 -6.71
C ASP A 106 -9.74 12.47 -7.36
N VAL A 107 -9.02 13.12 -8.24
CA VAL A 107 -9.52 14.22 -9.08
C VAL A 107 -10.36 13.64 -10.23
N LYS A 108 -11.55 14.20 -10.47
CA LYS A 108 -12.42 13.79 -11.59
C LYS A 108 -11.81 14.19 -12.95
N GLN A 109 -12.39 13.67 -14.05
CA GLN A 109 -11.88 13.90 -15.41
C GLN A 109 -12.14 15.30 -15.96
N ASN A 110 -13.19 16.00 -15.49
CA ASN A 110 -13.47 17.40 -15.82
C ASN A 110 -13.55 18.18 -14.50
N PRO A 111 -12.39 18.43 -13.85
CA PRO A 111 -12.41 18.79 -12.45
C PRO A 111 -12.46 20.28 -12.18
N LEU A 112 -11.78 21.09 -13.01
CA LEU A 112 -11.48 22.48 -12.69
C LEU A 112 -12.65 23.40 -13.04
N TYR A 113 -13.15 24.10 -12.03
CA TYR A 113 -14.20 25.10 -12.17
C TYR A 113 -13.95 26.27 -11.24
N GLN A 114 -14.60 27.39 -11.52
CA GLN A 114 -14.67 28.55 -10.63
C GLN A 114 -16.09 28.70 -10.09
N ASP A 115 -16.22 28.89 -8.77
CA ASP A 115 -17.45 29.31 -8.13
C ASP A 115 -17.16 30.52 -7.27
N GLU A 116 -17.88 31.63 -7.51
CA GLU A 116 -17.53 32.96 -7.02
C GLU A 116 -16.04 33.24 -7.33
N ASP A 117 -15.24 33.54 -6.30
CA ASP A 117 -13.81 33.83 -6.41
C ASP A 117 -12.92 32.66 -5.98
N PHE A 118 -13.40 31.44 -6.04
CA PHE A 118 -12.62 30.22 -5.76
C PHE A 118 -12.49 29.36 -7.00
N ALA A 119 -11.27 28.92 -7.29
CA ALA A 119 -11.01 27.79 -8.18
C ALA A 119 -10.96 26.50 -7.38
N LEU A 120 -11.72 25.51 -7.84
CA LEU A 120 -11.88 24.22 -7.18
C LEU A 120 -11.65 23.07 -8.17
N LEU A 121 -11.24 21.90 -7.64
CA LEU A 121 -11.22 20.64 -8.38
C LEU A 121 -12.32 19.73 -7.85
N ASP A 122 -13.18 19.25 -8.73
CA ASP A 122 -14.15 18.19 -8.44
C ASP A 122 -13.43 16.88 -8.18
N THR A 123 -13.93 16.14 -7.19
CA THR A 123 -13.26 14.93 -6.70
C THR A 123 -14.19 13.75 -6.55
N HIS A 124 -13.60 12.57 -6.40
CA HIS A 124 -14.26 11.34 -5.99
C HIS A 124 -13.38 10.60 -4.97
N TYR A 125 -13.93 10.20 -3.82
CA TYR A 125 -13.14 9.41 -2.87
C TYR A 125 -12.87 7.98 -3.37
N TYR A 126 -11.75 7.41 -2.97
CA TYR A 126 -11.25 6.09 -3.30
C TYR A 126 -11.11 5.25 -2.03
N GLY A 127 -11.65 4.01 -2.02
CA GLY A 127 -11.62 3.14 -0.86
C GLY A 127 -12.59 3.55 0.25
N GLY A 128 -12.45 2.92 1.40
CA GLY A 128 -13.32 3.07 2.56
C GLY A 128 -12.89 4.18 3.50
N ILE A 129 -13.27 5.44 3.26
CA ILE A 129 -12.91 6.58 4.10
C ILE A 129 -14.03 7.05 5.03
N LYS A 130 -13.66 7.62 6.18
CA LYS A 130 -14.52 8.50 6.98
C LYS A 130 -14.36 9.92 6.48
N LYS A 131 -15.25 10.40 5.62
CA LYS A 131 -15.14 11.68 4.90
C LYS A 131 -14.84 12.88 5.80
N TYR A 132 -15.33 12.90 7.05
CA TYR A 132 -15.08 13.98 7.99
C TYR A 132 -13.59 14.13 8.38
N GLN A 133 -12.79 13.09 8.19
CA GLN A 133 -11.35 13.14 8.49
C GLN A 133 -10.53 13.86 7.41
N TRP A 134 -11.13 14.12 6.24
CA TRP A 134 -10.43 14.66 5.06
C TRP A 134 -10.66 16.15 4.85
N VAL A 135 -11.50 16.79 5.65
CA VAL A 135 -11.74 18.24 5.61
C VAL A 135 -10.87 18.98 6.63
N ALA A 136 -10.61 20.26 6.38
CA ALA A 136 -9.88 21.17 7.27
C ALA A 136 -8.45 20.70 7.64
N LEU A 137 -7.77 20.01 6.72
CA LEU A 137 -6.36 19.62 6.88
C LEU A 137 -5.54 19.97 5.63
N PRO A 138 -4.21 20.12 5.76
CA PRO A 138 -3.32 20.33 4.62
C PRO A 138 -3.30 19.09 3.74
N LEU A 139 -3.50 19.28 2.44
CA LEU A 139 -3.50 18.24 1.42
C LEU A 139 -2.47 18.58 0.33
N ALA A 140 -1.96 17.56 -0.30
CA ALA A 140 -1.07 17.59 -1.45
C ALA A 140 -1.74 16.92 -2.66
N LEU A 141 -1.27 17.25 -3.85
CA LEU A 141 -1.72 16.66 -5.11
C LEU A 141 -0.54 15.91 -5.74
N HIS A 142 -0.71 14.63 -5.96
CA HIS A 142 0.25 13.72 -6.57
C HIS A 142 -0.33 13.06 -7.81
N GLY A 143 0.51 12.58 -8.71
CA GLY A 143 0.08 11.71 -9.79
C GLY A 143 0.72 12.05 -11.13
N VAL A 144 0.03 11.66 -12.20
CA VAL A 144 0.53 11.81 -13.57
C VAL A 144 -0.53 12.39 -14.49
N VAL A 145 -0.07 13.10 -15.51
CA VAL A 145 -0.87 13.56 -16.65
C VAL A 145 -0.26 12.99 -17.91
N ALA A 146 -0.98 12.13 -18.63
CA ALA A 146 -0.56 11.57 -19.89
C ALA A 146 -1.09 12.46 -21.05
N LYS A 147 -0.20 13.10 -21.77
CA LYS A 147 -0.54 14.01 -22.87
C LYS A 147 -0.82 13.23 -24.18
N LYS A 148 -1.52 13.86 -25.10
CA LYS A 148 -1.87 13.24 -26.40
C LYS A 148 -0.67 12.84 -27.25
N ASP A 149 0.49 13.46 -27.07
CA ASP A 149 1.72 13.11 -27.77
C ASP A 149 2.48 11.92 -27.15
N GLY A 150 1.93 11.35 -26.06
CA GLY A 150 2.53 10.23 -25.33
C GLY A 150 3.46 10.64 -24.19
N THR A 151 3.69 11.93 -23.99
CA THR A 151 4.46 12.43 -22.85
C THR A 151 3.67 12.20 -21.56
N VAL A 152 4.34 11.71 -20.52
CA VAL A 152 3.78 11.56 -19.16
C VAL A 152 4.48 12.57 -18.25
N VAL A 153 3.69 13.42 -17.61
CA VAL A 153 4.16 14.47 -16.71
C VAL A 153 3.84 14.07 -15.28
N ASN A 154 4.84 13.99 -14.42
CA ASN A 154 4.65 13.79 -12.98
C ASN A 154 4.25 15.12 -12.32
N VAL A 155 3.22 15.08 -11.49
CA VAL A 155 2.70 16.23 -10.73
C VAL A 155 2.84 15.96 -9.25
N VAL A 156 3.57 16.82 -8.55
CA VAL A 156 3.65 16.83 -7.08
C VAL A 156 3.54 18.28 -6.62
N ILE A 157 2.52 18.57 -5.80
CA ILE A 157 2.25 19.91 -5.25
C ILE A 157 1.88 19.76 -3.78
N GLY A 158 2.59 20.45 -2.90
CA GLY A 158 2.26 20.50 -1.46
C GLY A 158 3.19 19.72 -0.55
N GLU A 159 4.25 19.10 -1.07
CA GLU A 159 5.23 18.34 -0.27
C GLU A 159 6.48 19.17 0.04
N ASP A 160 7.00 19.92 -0.90
CA ASP A 160 8.13 20.83 -0.65
C ASP A 160 7.69 21.96 0.29
N PRO A 161 8.48 22.32 1.32
CA PRO A 161 8.14 23.44 2.23
C PRO A 161 7.94 24.78 1.53
N SER A 162 8.42 24.94 0.29
CA SER A 162 8.19 26.12 -0.54
C SER A 162 6.90 26.06 -1.38
N ASP A 163 6.30 24.87 -1.53
CA ASP A 163 5.03 24.71 -2.23
C ASP A 163 3.85 25.16 -1.35
N PRO A 164 2.77 25.66 -1.94
CA PRO A 164 1.52 25.87 -1.22
C PRO A 164 0.88 24.51 -0.91
N VAL A 165 0.25 24.40 0.27
CA VAL A 165 -0.68 23.28 0.54
C VAL A 165 -2.05 23.58 -0.04
N LEU A 166 -2.80 22.51 -0.34
CA LEU A 166 -4.18 22.55 -0.79
C LEU A 166 -5.11 22.14 0.36
N GLY A 167 -6.43 22.20 0.17
CA GLY A 167 -7.34 21.79 1.23
C GLY A 167 -8.79 21.75 0.81
N ILE A 168 -9.58 21.04 1.62
CA ILE A 168 -11.03 20.96 1.51
C ILE A 168 -11.62 21.69 2.71
N SER A 169 -12.46 22.70 2.48
CA SER A 169 -13.09 23.46 3.57
C SER A 169 -14.15 22.64 4.29
N ASP A 170 -14.34 22.88 5.58
CA ASP A 170 -15.47 22.41 6.35
C ASP A 170 -16.35 23.59 6.80
N LEU A 171 -17.61 23.29 7.10
CA LEU A 171 -18.53 24.30 7.61
C LEU A 171 -18.13 24.70 9.04
N LEU A 172 -18.04 26.04 9.27
CA LEU A 172 -17.73 26.53 10.61
C LEU A 172 -18.79 26.14 11.64
N ILE A 173 -18.37 25.97 12.89
CA ILE A 173 -19.24 25.50 13.99
C ILE A 173 -20.50 26.36 14.18
N HIS A 174 -20.43 27.66 13.98
CA HIS A 174 -21.56 28.57 14.19
C HIS A 174 -22.67 28.46 13.15
N LEU A 175 -22.42 27.83 12.00
CA LEU A 175 -23.40 27.55 10.95
C LEU A 175 -23.72 26.06 10.78
N SER A 176 -23.09 25.17 11.58
CA SER A 176 -23.11 23.72 11.37
C SER A 176 -24.28 23.00 12.06
N GLY A 177 -25.31 23.70 12.56
CA GLY A 177 -26.42 23.08 13.30
C GLY A 177 -27.05 21.88 12.59
N ASP A 178 -27.41 22.06 11.32
CA ASP A 178 -28.02 20.98 10.52
C ASP A 178 -27.00 19.88 10.16
N GLN A 179 -25.72 20.24 9.94
CA GLN A 179 -24.66 19.28 9.69
C GLN A 179 -24.41 18.40 10.92
N MET A 180 -24.36 19.00 12.11
CA MET A 180 -24.16 18.29 13.38
C MET A 180 -25.30 17.35 13.74
N ALA A 181 -26.51 17.59 13.24
CA ALA A 181 -27.66 16.73 13.44
C ALA A 181 -27.72 15.50 12.52
N LYS A 182 -26.86 15.47 11.46
CA LYS A 182 -26.77 14.32 10.55
C LYS A 182 -26.00 13.16 11.18
N THR A 183 -26.25 11.94 10.68
CA THR A 183 -25.37 10.81 11.00
C THR A 183 -23.97 11.09 10.47
N LEU A 184 -22.95 10.57 11.13
CA LEU A 184 -21.54 10.81 10.78
C LEU A 184 -21.21 10.49 9.31
N SER A 185 -21.79 9.43 8.74
CA SER A 185 -21.62 9.05 7.34
C SER A 185 -22.23 10.05 6.33
N LYS A 186 -23.18 10.89 6.80
CA LYS A 186 -23.89 11.90 5.99
C LYS A 186 -23.49 13.34 6.33
N ALA A 187 -22.68 13.54 7.36
CA ALA A 187 -22.27 14.88 7.80
C ALA A 187 -21.47 15.61 6.72
N ILE A 188 -20.57 14.89 6.05
CA ILE A 188 -19.86 15.35 4.87
C ILE A 188 -20.39 14.57 3.65
N GLU A 189 -20.87 15.30 2.66
CA GLU A 189 -21.34 14.72 1.39
C GLU A 189 -20.17 14.51 0.45
N GLY A 190 -20.15 13.40 -0.32
CA GLY A 190 -19.04 13.08 -1.22
C GLY A 190 -18.81 14.17 -2.29
N GLU A 191 -19.89 14.70 -2.86
CA GLU A 191 -19.82 15.81 -3.85
C GLU A 191 -19.36 17.16 -3.27
N LYS A 192 -19.08 17.24 -1.96
CA LYS A 192 -18.57 18.44 -1.29
C LYS A 192 -17.10 18.29 -0.86
N LEU A 193 -16.44 17.20 -1.26
CA LEU A 193 -15.01 17.00 -1.03
C LEU A 193 -14.16 17.68 -2.12
N ASN A 194 -14.58 18.85 -2.59
CA ASN A 194 -13.88 19.57 -3.66
C ASN A 194 -12.67 20.32 -3.13
N LEU A 195 -11.54 20.13 -3.83
CA LEU A 195 -10.25 20.68 -3.42
C LEU A 195 -10.15 22.15 -3.84
N THR A 196 -9.91 23.04 -2.88
CA THR A 196 -9.64 24.47 -3.16
C THR A 196 -8.20 24.62 -3.64
N VAL A 197 -8.03 25.21 -4.84
CA VAL A 197 -6.73 25.40 -5.48
C VAL A 197 -6.34 26.86 -5.70
N GLY A 198 -7.24 27.82 -5.50
CA GLY A 198 -6.91 29.24 -5.58
C GLY A 198 -8.11 30.15 -5.40
N SER A 199 -7.82 31.45 -5.20
CA SER A 199 -8.86 32.50 -5.03
C SER A 199 -8.43 33.87 -5.59
N ARG A 200 -7.30 33.91 -6.30
CA ARG A 200 -6.80 35.17 -6.90
C ARG A 200 -7.09 35.19 -8.40
N PRO A 201 -7.72 36.22 -8.94
CA PRO A 201 -7.90 36.35 -10.38
C PRO A 201 -6.58 36.66 -11.11
N VAL A 202 -6.52 36.35 -12.39
CA VAL A 202 -5.43 36.82 -13.26
C VAL A 202 -5.38 38.34 -13.27
N MET A 203 -4.17 38.91 -13.23
CA MET A 203 -3.98 40.38 -13.24
C MET A 203 -4.43 40.95 -14.57
N ASN A 204 -5.21 42.05 -14.52
CA ASN A 204 -5.76 42.71 -15.70
C ASN A 204 -6.62 41.79 -16.59
N ALA A 205 -7.41 40.90 -15.97
CA ALA A 205 -8.41 40.13 -16.71
C ALA A 205 -9.26 41.07 -17.59
N ALA A 206 -9.63 40.57 -18.77
CA ALA A 206 -10.57 41.28 -19.62
C ALA A 206 -11.94 41.38 -18.93
N ASP A 207 -12.67 42.48 -19.13
CA ASP A 207 -13.96 42.72 -18.49
C ASP A 207 -15.02 41.65 -18.80
N ASP A 208 -14.85 40.89 -19.88
CA ASP A 208 -15.71 39.80 -20.31
C ASP A 208 -15.21 38.40 -19.85
N CYS A 209 -14.06 38.33 -19.18
CA CYS A 209 -13.58 37.06 -18.59
C CYS A 209 -14.48 36.62 -17.44
N LYS A 210 -15.11 35.45 -17.60
CA LYS A 210 -16.07 34.92 -16.64
C LYS A 210 -15.41 34.15 -15.49
N GLU A 211 -14.25 33.55 -15.71
CA GLU A 211 -13.56 32.68 -14.78
C GLU A 211 -12.09 33.06 -14.57
N PRO A 212 -11.80 34.32 -14.12
CA PRO A 212 -10.43 34.84 -14.06
C PRO A 212 -9.54 34.14 -13.01
N VAL A 213 -10.13 33.49 -12.00
CA VAL A 213 -9.37 32.70 -11.01
C VAL A 213 -8.96 31.37 -11.65
N LYS A 214 -9.87 30.71 -12.34
CA LYS A 214 -9.59 29.47 -13.10
C LYS A 214 -8.51 29.70 -14.16
N GLU A 215 -8.56 30.83 -14.89
CA GLU A 215 -7.53 31.19 -15.87
C GLU A 215 -6.14 31.31 -15.24
N LEU A 216 -6.03 31.90 -14.04
CA LEU A 216 -4.75 31.95 -13.35
C LEU A 216 -4.22 30.57 -13.00
N ILE A 217 -5.07 29.68 -12.47
CA ILE A 217 -4.66 28.31 -12.13
C ILE A 217 -4.19 27.56 -13.37
N LEU A 218 -4.92 27.63 -14.49
CA LEU A 218 -4.50 27.03 -15.76
C LEU A 218 -3.16 27.59 -16.24
N SER A 219 -2.94 28.91 -16.13
CA SER A 219 -1.66 29.52 -16.52
C SER A 219 -0.49 29.01 -15.65
N MET A 220 -0.70 28.82 -14.34
CA MET A 220 0.30 28.25 -13.43
C MET A 220 0.61 26.79 -13.75
N LEU A 221 -0.41 25.98 -14.03
CA LEU A 221 -0.22 24.59 -14.44
C LEU A 221 0.49 24.46 -15.78
N LYS A 222 0.18 25.37 -16.73
CA LYS A 222 0.87 25.47 -18.01
C LYS A 222 2.33 25.87 -17.85
N GLU A 223 2.63 26.85 -16.98
CA GLU A 223 4.00 27.30 -16.73
C GLU A 223 4.86 26.25 -16.06
N LYS A 224 4.34 25.57 -15.00
CA LYS A 224 5.13 24.61 -14.19
C LYS A 224 5.22 23.24 -14.83
N TYR A 225 4.14 22.74 -15.44
CA TYR A 225 3.99 21.36 -15.89
C TYR A 225 3.66 21.21 -17.37
N ASP A 226 3.48 22.30 -18.10
CA ASP A 226 2.99 22.31 -19.49
C ASP A 226 1.64 21.59 -19.68
N ILE A 227 0.74 21.67 -18.67
CA ILE A 227 -0.60 21.08 -18.65
C ILE A 227 -1.64 22.11 -19.10
N GLU A 228 -2.54 21.67 -19.97
CA GLU A 228 -3.75 22.40 -20.39
C GLU A 228 -5.01 21.76 -19.80
N GLU A 229 -6.14 22.47 -19.82
CA GLU A 229 -7.40 21.96 -19.24
C GLU A 229 -7.82 20.61 -19.84
N GLU A 230 -7.63 20.42 -21.16
CA GLU A 230 -7.96 19.16 -21.84
C GLU A 230 -7.13 17.97 -21.34
N ASP A 231 -5.92 18.18 -20.81
CA ASP A 231 -5.02 17.14 -20.35
C ASP A 231 -5.55 16.43 -19.08
N PHE A 232 -6.47 17.07 -18.32
CA PHE A 232 -7.14 16.41 -17.20
C PHE A 232 -7.93 15.17 -17.61
N LEU A 233 -8.38 15.06 -18.87
CA LEU A 233 -9.11 13.89 -19.36
C LEU A 233 -8.30 12.59 -19.29
N SER A 234 -6.98 12.70 -19.29
CA SER A 234 -6.04 11.59 -19.21
C SER A 234 -5.07 11.76 -18.03
N ALA A 235 -5.54 12.36 -16.93
CA ALA A 235 -4.82 12.48 -15.69
C ALA A 235 -5.22 11.40 -14.68
N GLU A 236 -4.27 10.99 -13.87
CA GLU A 236 -4.46 10.22 -12.64
C GLU A 236 -3.86 11.08 -11.51
N LEU A 237 -4.69 11.90 -10.87
CA LEU A 237 -4.28 12.84 -9.83
C LEU A 237 -4.97 12.47 -8.52
N GLU A 238 -4.15 12.28 -7.50
CA GLU A 238 -4.52 11.81 -6.17
C GLU A 238 -4.29 12.90 -5.13
N ILE A 239 -5.27 13.12 -4.28
CA ILE A 239 -5.23 14.07 -3.17
C ILE A 239 -4.92 13.27 -1.91
N VAL A 240 -3.81 13.60 -1.27
CA VAL A 240 -3.25 12.90 -0.12
C VAL A 240 -2.89 13.90 0.99
N PRO A 241 -2.71 13.47 2.25
CA PRO A 241 -2.24 14.36 3.31
C PRO A 241 -0.86 14.94 3.00
N ALA A 242 -0.70 16.25 3.14
CA ALA A 242 0.56 16.94 2.91
C ALA A 242 1.55 16.73 4.06
N GLY A 243 2.82 16.58 3.72
CA GLY A 243 3.92 16.48 4.66
C GLY A 243 4.36 15.05 4.99
N PRO A 244 5.57 14.90 5.55
CA PRO A 244 6.21 13.60 5.75
C PRO A 244 5.65 12.84 6.94
N ALA A 245 5.84 11.52 6.93
CA ALA A 245 5.70 10.68 8.12
C ALA A 245 6.71 11.09 9.20
N ARG A 246 6.35 10.88 10.46
CA ARG A 246 7.14 11.31 11.63
C ARG A 246 7.12 10.28 12.75
N ASP A 247 8.14 10.37 13.60
CA ASP A 247 8.11 9.74 14.92
C ASP A 247 6.86 10.18 15.70
N TYR A 248 6.18 9.21 16.31
CA TYR A 248 4.99 9.43 17.11
C TYR A 248 5.20 8.93 18.55
N GLY A 249 4.65 9.69 19.52
CA GLY A 249 4.87 9.49 20.94
C GLY A 249 6.14 10.18 21.46
N LEU A 250 6.15 10.55 22.73
CA LEU A 250 7.29 11.24 23.35
C LEU A 250 8.57 10.40 23.34
N ASP A 251 8.42 9.08 23.38
CA ASP A 251 9.49 8.09 23.37
C ASP A 251 9.92 7.71 21.94
N ARG A 252 9.26 8.25 20.89
CA ARG A 252 9.52 7.97 19.48
C ARG A 252 9.43 6.49 19.10
N SER A 253 8.62 5.72 19.84
CA SER A 253 8.47 4.28 19.62
C SER A 253 7.54 3.92 18.46
N MET A 254 6.83 4.89 17.92
CA MET A 254 5.84 4.71 16.84
C MET A 254 6.13 5.64 15.66
N ILE A 255 5.43 5.41 14.56
CA ILE A 255 5.47 6.23 13.33
C ILE A 255 4.04 6.63 13.00
N MET A 256 3.81 7.93 12.76
CA MET A 256 2.59 8.44 12.17
C MET A 256 2.85 8.81 10.71
N GLY A 257 2.05 8.28 9.80
CA GLY A 257 2.17 8.53 8.36
C GLY A 257 0.86 8.28 7.63
N TYR A 258 0.81 8.67 6.35
CA TYR A 258 -0.29 8.38 5.46
C TYR A 258 -0.03 7.05 4.72
N GLY A 259 -1.03 6.16 4.74
CA GLY A 259 -1.00 4.92 3.97
C GLY A 259 -0.07 3.85 4.56
N HIS A 260 0.01 3.73 5.89
CA HIS A 260 0.57 2.52 6.49
C HIS A 260 -0.20 1.28 6.03
N ASP A 261 -1.48 1.41 5.77
CA ASP A 261 -2.32 0.50 5.04
C ASP A 261 -2.16 0.71 3.51
N ASP A 262 -1.44 -0.17 2.75
CA ASP A 262 -0.64 -1.28 3.28
C ASP A 262 0.86 -1.12 2.91
N ARG A 263 1.32 0.14 2.81
CA ARG A 263 2.72 0.42 2.46
C ARG A 263 3.71 -0.03 3.52
N VAL A 264 3.27 -0.22 4.78
CA VAL A 264 4.16 -0.76 5.82
C VAL A 264 4.48 -2.24 5.55
N CYS A 265 3.49 -3.02 5.12
CA CYS A 265 3.71 -4.42 4.76
C CYS A 265 4.40 -4.54 3.40
N SER A 266 4.08 -3.65 2.46
CA SER A 266 4.76 -3.56 1.16
C SER A 266 6.26 -3.27 1.32
N TYR A 267 6.61 -2.25 2.12
CA TYR A 267 8.01 -1.91 2.37
C TYR A 267 8.76 -3.02 3.11
N THR A 268 8.16 -3.60 4.15
CA THR A 268 8.81 -4.70 4.90
C THR A 268 8.98 -5.96 4.05
N SER A 269 8.04 -6.24 3.13
CA SER A 269 8.16 -7.30 2.13
C SER A 269 9.30 -7.03 1.15
N LEU A 270 9.38 -5.81 0.61
CA LEU A 270 10.46 -5.38 -0.27
C LEU A 270 11.82 -5.43 0.44
N ALA A 271 11.93 -4.87 1.64
CA ALA A 271 13.16 -4.85 2.43
C ALA A 271 13.66 -6.26 2.79
N ALA A 272 12.75 -7.19 3.08
CA ALA A 272 13.08 -8.59 3.29
C ALA A 272 13.57 -9.25 1.98
N MET A 273 12.86 -9.03 0.87
CA MET A 273 13.18 -9.59 -0.44
C MET A 273 14.56 -9.16 -0.96
N LEU A 274 14.93 -7.89 -0.77
CA LEU A 274 16.22 -7.36 -1.21
C LEU A 274 17.42 -8.03 -0.52
N LYS A 275 17.21 -8.68 0.65
CA LYS A 275 18.25 -9.40 1.41
C LYS A 275 18.31 -10.91 1.08
N VAL A 276 17.42 -11.40 0.23
CA VAL A 276 17.40 -12.82 -0.15
C VAL A 276 18.51 -13.11 -1.14
N GLU A 277 19.27 -14.18 -0.85
CA GLU A 277 20.30 -14.71 -1.74
C GLU A 277 20.22 -16.24 -1.78
N ASN A 278 20.22 -16.81 -2.97
CA ASN A 278 20.22 -18.26 -3.22
C ASN A 278 19.18 -19.03 -2.37
N PRO A 279 17.88 -18.68 -2.43
CA PRO A 279 16.85 -19.37 -1.65
C PRO A 279 16.66 -20.82 -2.17
N VAL A 280 16.11 -21.68 -1.36
CA VAL A 280 15.74 -23.05 -1.78
C VAL A 280 14.58 -22.98 -2.77
N HIS A 281 13.47 -22.41 -2.35
CA HIS A 281 12.33 -22.11 -3.23
C HIS A 281 12.48 -20.72 -3.86
N THR A 282 12.06 -20.57 -5.10
CA THR A 282 12.01 -19.22 -5.70
C THR A 282 11.22 -18.29 -4.77
N SER A 283 11.87 -17.20 -4.38
CA SER A 283 11.24 -16.15 -3.57
C SER A 283 10.55 -15.14 -4.46
N CYS A 284 9.39 -14.65 -4.04
CA CYS A 284 8.62 -13.63 -4.73
C CYS A 284 8.17 -12.54 -3.76
N CYS A 285 8.29 -11.27 -4.16
CA CYS A 285 7.63 -10.14 -3.53
C CYS A 285 6.67 -9.53 -4.56
N LEU A 286 5.37 -9.58 -4.31
CA LEU A 286 4.30 -9.14 -5.19
C LEU A 286 3.57 -7.96 -4.55
N LEU A 287 3.72 -6.77 -5.12
CA LEU A 287 3.09 -5.54 -4.66
C LEU A 287 2.04 -5.11 -5.67
N VAL A 288 0.77 -5.11 -5.27
CA VAL A 288 -0.38 -4.94 -6.17
C VAL A 288 -1.14 -3.64 -5.91
N ASP A 289 -1.88 -3.20 -6.90
CA ASP A 289 -2.78 -2.05 -6.89
C ASP A 289 -4.22 -2.50 -6.65
N LYS A 290 -5.10 -1.56 -6.31
CA LYS A 290 -6.58 -1.70 -6.28
C LYS A 290 -7.15 -2.61 -5.19
N GLU A 291 -6.40 -2.96 -4.16
CA GLU A 291 -6.94 -3.73 -3.04
C GLU A 291 -8.14 -3.03 -2.43
N GLU A 292 -8.01 -1.73 -2.16
CA GLU A 292 -8.97 -0.87 -1.48
C GLU A 292 -10.31 -0.69 -2.22
N VAL A 293 -10.36 -1.11 -3.48
CA VAL A 293 -11.55 -1.06 -4.33
C VAL A 293 -11.93 -2.44 -4.92
N GLY A 294 -11.43 -3.53 -4.31
CA GLY A 294 -11.81 -4.90 -4.60
C GLY A 294 -10.93 -5.63 -5.61
N SER A 295 -9.70 -5.19 -5.83
CA SER A 295 -8.65 -5.88 -6.61
C SER A 295 -8.98 -6.16 -8.08
N ASN A 296 -9.99 -5.52 -8.65
CA ASN A 296 -10.40 -5.71 -10.04
C ASN A 296 -9.64 -4.77 -11.01
N GLY A 297 -9.46 -5.22 -12.24
CA GLY A 297 -8.80 -4.46 -13.30
C GLY A 297 -7.38 -4.95 -13.61
N ALA A 298 -6.75 -4.29 -14.60
CA ALA A 298 -5.49 -4.77 -15.18
C ALA A 298 -4.29 -4.75 -14.23
N THR A 299 -4.33 -3.92 -13.18
CA THR A 299 -3.28 -3.75 -12.20
C THR A 299 -3.62 -4.35 -10.82
N GLY A 300 -4.89 -4.75 -10.60
CA GLY A 300 -5.32 -5.43 -9.38
C GLY A 300 -4.93 -6.90 -9.32
N MET A 301 -5.04 -7.51 -8.14
CA MET A 301 -4.66 -8.90 -7.91
C MET A 301 -5.46 -9.91 -8.73
N HIS A 302 -6.70 -9.59 -9.15
CA HIS A 302 -7.52 -10.42 -10.04
C HIS A 302 -7.02 -10.45 -11.49
N SER A 303 -6.06 -9.61 -11.87
CA SER A 303 -5.46 -9.64 -13.22
C SER A 303 -4.67 -10.93 -13.45
N ARG A 304 -4.43 -11.25 -14.70
CA ARG A 304 -3.57 -12.38 -15.11
C ARG A 304 -2.07 -12.07 -14.99
N PHE A 305 -1.71 -10.90 -14.54
CA PHE A 305 -0.31 -10.46 -14.49
C PHE A 305 0.57 -11.49 -13.77
N PHE A 306 0.19 -11.88 -12.54
CA PHE A 306 1.00 -12.81 -11.75
C PHE A 306 1.17 -14.18 -12.44
N GLU A 307 0.09 -14.79 -12.92
CA GLU A 307 0.18 -16.07 -13.63
C GLU A 307 1.06 -15.96 -14.89
N ASN A 308 0.93 -14.86 -15.65
CA ASN A 308 1.68 -14.64 -16.88
C ASN A 308 3.20 -14.53 -16.61
N ILE A 309 3.61 -13.72 -15.61
CA ILE A 309 5.03 -13.56 -15.31
C ILE A 309 5.65 -14.83 -14.70
N VAL A 310 4.88 -15.62 -13.94
CA VAL A 310 5.35 -16.93 -13.45
C VAL A 310 5.53 -17.91 -14.60
N ALA A 311 4.64 -17.90 -15.61
CA ALA A 311 4.79 -18.71 -16.81
C ALA A 311 6.07 -18.35 -17.58
N GLU A 312 6.34 -17.06 -17.79
CA GLU A 312 7.59 -16.57 -18.43
C GLU A 312 8.83 -16.98 -17.60
N LEU A 313 8.77 -16.82 -16.28
CA LEU A 313 9.87 -17.23 -15.41
C LEU A 313 10.16 -18.73 -15.52
N ILE A 314 9.10 -19.58 -15.58
CA ILE A 314 9.25 -21.02 -15.82
C ILE A 314 9.89 -21.29 -17.18
N ALA A 315 9.47 -20.57 -18.23
CA ALA A 315 10.05 -20.74 -19.58
C ALA A 315 11.55 -20.38 -19.63
N LEU A 316 11.99 -19.40 -18.84
CA LEU A 316 13.39 -18.99 -18.77
C LEU A 316 14.25 -19.88 -17.84
N THR A 317 13.63 -20.57 -16.88
CA THR A 317 14.35 -21.44 -15.93
C THR A 317 14.34 -22.92 -16.32
N ASN A 318 13.42 -23.34 -17.19
CA ASN A 318 13.27 -24.73 -17.64
C ASN A 318 13.52 -24.89 -19.14
N ALA A 319 14.13 -25.99 -19.53
CA ALA A 319 14.33 -26.32 -20.96
C ALA A 319 13.02 -26.54 -21.75
N SER A 320 11.92 -26.84 -21.06
CA SER A 320 10.59 -26.98 -21.67
C SER A 320 9.50 -26.44 -20.74
N TYR A 321 8.70 -25.51 -21.24
CA TYR A 321 7.51 -25.03 -20.57
C TYR A 321 6.32 -25.95 -20.81
N SER A 322 5.45 -26.11 -19.80
CA SER A 322 4.10 -26.60 -19.97
C SER A 322 3.16 -26.00 -18.92
N ASP A 323 1.88 -25.88 -19.28
CA ASP A 323 0.82 -25.42 -18.38
C ASP A 323 0.73 -26.26 -17.09
N LEU A 324 1.10 -27.55 -17.17
CA LEU A 324 1.12 -28.43 -16.01
C LEU A 324 2.20 -28.02 -15.00
N ILE A 325 3.37 -27.55 -15.47
CA ILE A 325 4.44 -27.04 -14.61
C ILE A 325 3.98 -25.78 -13.87
N LEU A 326 3.33 -24.84 -14.60
CA LEU A 326 2.76 -23.64 -14.01
C LEU A 326 1.73 -23.99 -12.93
N ARG A 327 0.78 -24.89 -13.21
CA ARG A 327 -0.24 -25.31 -12.26
C ARG A 327 0.35 -25.99 -11.01
N ARG A 328 1.40 -26.78 -11.18
CA ARG A 328 2.14 -27.39 -10.06
C ARG A 328 2.89 -26.35 -9.25
N CYS A 329 3.54 -25.39 -9.91
CA CYS A 329 4.21 -24.28 -9.26
C CYS A 329 3.25 -23.50 -8.37
N LEU A 330 2.13 -23.03 -8.92
CA LEU A 330 1.12 -22.27 -8.17
C LEU A 330 0.55 -23.06 -7.00
N LYS A 331 0.15 -24.32 -7.24
CA LYS A 331 -0.40 -25.19 -6.18
C LYS A 331 0.57 -25.45 -5.03
N ASN A 332 1.85 -25.61 -5.33
CA ASN A 332 2.87 -25.95 -4.34
C ASN A 332 3.48 -24.69 -3.69
N SER A 333 3.07 -23.51 -4.11
CA SER A 333 3.52 -22.25 -3.53
C SER A 333 2.86 -21.97 -2.18
N LYS A 334 3.53 -21.16 -1.37
CA LYS A 334 3.06 -20.66 -0.09
C LYS A 334 3.11 -19.12 -0.11
N MET A 335 2.09 -18.48 0.46
CA MET A 335 2.01 -17.02 0.49
C MET A 335 1.73 -16.51 1.90
N LEU A 336 2.51 -15.55 2.33
CA LEU A 336 2.12 -14.58 3.33
C LEU A 336 1.38 -13.44 2.62
N SER A 337 0.07 -13.39 2.76
CA SER A 337 -0.76 -12.28 2.30
C SER A 337 -0.64 -11.16 3.31
N SER A 338 0.23 -10.23 2.98
CA SER A 338 0.63 -9.17 3.87
C SER A 338 -0.36 -8.03 3.77
N ASP A 339 -0.98 -7.71 4.89
CA ASP A 339 -1.93 -6.61 5.04
C ASP A 339 -1.98 -6.21 6.51
N VAL A 340 -2.16 -4.94 6.81
CA VAL A 340 -2.18 -4.45 8.18
C VAL A 340 -3.29 -5.09 9.01
N SER A 341 -3.07 -5.22 10.30
CA SER A 341 -4.08 -5.72 11.24
C SER A 341 -4.54 -4.59 12.16
N ALA A 342 -5.86 -4.50 12.41
CA ALA A 342 -6.40 -3.52 13.34
C ALA A 342 -5.83 -3.73 14.74
N ALA A 343 -5.09 -2.75 15.26
CA ALA A 343 -4.55 -2.78 16.59
C ALA A 343 -5.62 -2.47 17.64
N PHE A 344 -5.52 -3.12 18.80
CA PHE A 344 -6.35 -2.79 19.96
C PHE A 344 -6.10 -1.34 20.37
N ASP A 345 -7.14 -0.51 20.25
CA ASP A 345 -7.11 0.87 20.73
C ASP A 345 -7.77 0.96 22.12
N PRO A 346 -7.05 1.42 23.16
CA PRO A 346 -7.62 1.58 24.50
C PRO A 346 -8.72 2.64 24.59
N ASN A 347 -8.87 3.53 23.59
CA ASN A 347 -9.97 4.49 23.51
C ASN A 347 -11.27 3.85 23.00
N TYR A 348 -11.19 2.67 22.32
CA TYR A 348 -12.33 1.97 21.73
C TYR A 348 -12.31 0.48 22.06
N PRO A 349 -12.21 0.09 23.36
CA PRO A 349 -12.07 -1.31 23.74
C PRO A 349 -13.30 -2.14 23.43
N GLU A 350 -14.48 -1.52 23.31
CA GLU A 350 -15.77 -2.16 23.10
C GLU A 350 -15.94 -2.84 21.74
N VAL A 351 -15.17 -2.43 20.73
CA VAL A 351 -15.22 -3.03 19.39
C VAL A 351 -14.32 -4.26 19.23
N ASN A 352 -13.53 -4.59 20.25
CA ASN A 352 -12.53 -5.66 20.23
C ASN A 352 -12.89 -6.84 21.13
N GLU A 353 -12.53 -8.06 20.71
CA GLU A 353 -12.39 -9.21 21.59
C GLU A 353 -10.92 -9.33 22.01
N ARG A 354 -10.64 -8.96 23.27
CA ARG A 354 -9.27 -8.71 23.75
C ARG A 354 -8.29 -9.87 23.62
N LYS A 355 -8.76 -11.12 23.67
CA LYS A 355 -7.89 -12.31 23.57
C LYS A 355 -7.40 -12.56 22.14
N ASN A 356 -8.18 -12.11 21.17
CA ASN A 356 -7.93 -12.31 19.74
C ASN A 356 -7.71 -10.96 19.02
N SER A 357 -7.19 -9.96 19.71
CA SER A 357 -6.83 -8.66 19.14
C SER A 357 -5.32 -8.56 18.94
N ALA A 358 -4.88 -7.84 17.90
CA ALA A 358 -3.51 -7.41 17.74
C ALA A 358 -3.18 -6.28 18.71
N PHE A 359 -1.95 -6.24 19.21
CA PHE A 359 -1.47 -5.17 20.10
C PHE A 359 -0.16 -4.60 19.57
N CYS A 360 -0.05 -3.29 19.53
CA CYS A 360 1.21 -2.62 19.23
C CYS A 360 2.32 -3.04 20.20
N GLY A 361 3.51 -3.26 19.65
CA GLY A 361 4.69 -3.66 20.43
C GLY A 361 4.81 -5.16 20.69
N ARG A 362 3.99 -6.01 20.07
CA ARG A 362 4.05 -7.47 20.26
C ARG A 362 4.50 -8.25 19.03
N GLY A 363 5.09 -7.58 18.05
CA GLY A 363 5.52 -8.16 16.80
C GLY A 363 4.41 -8.21 15.75
N PHE A 364 4.69 -8.85 14.61
CA PHE A 364 3.72 -8.92 13.54
C PHE A 364 2.59 -9.91 13.82
N THR A 365 1.50 -9.77 13.08
CA THR A 365 0.25 -10.47 13.38
C THR A 365 -0.07 -11.47 12.28
N PHE A 366 -0.44 -12.70 12.66
CA PHE A 366 -1.11 -13.63 11.78
C PHE A 366 -2.63 -13.56 12.00
N ASN A 367 -3.38 -13.46 10.92
CA ASN A 367 -4.83 -13.57 10.91
C ASN A 367 -5.21 -14.87 10.20
N LYS A 368 -5.77 -15.81 10.94
CA LYS A 368 -6.23 -17.07 10.33
C LYS A 368 -7.29 -16.83 9.26
N TYR A 369 -8.11 -15.79 9.47
CA TYR A 369 -9.16 -15.29 8.57
C TYR A 369 -9.46 -13.82 8.89
N THR A 370 -9.98 -13.10 7.90
CA THR A 370 -10.30 -11.65 8.00
C THR A 370 -11.76 -11.32 7.70
N GLY A 371 -12.51 -12.23 7.07
CA GLY A 371 -13.88 -12.00 6.61
C GLY A 371 -14.91 -11.75 7.70
N ALA A 372 -15.99 -11.07 7.32
CA ALA A 372 -17.15 -10.78 8.17
C ALA A 372 -18.24 -11.87 8.03
N ARG A 373 -19.32 -11.77 8.85
CA ARG A 373 -20.55 -12.57 8.70
C ARG A 373 -20.29 -14.08 8.52
N GLY A 374 -19.69 -14.72 9.50
CA GLY A 374 -19.36 -16.13 9.45
C GLY A 374 -18.20 -16.46 8.50
N LYS A 375 -17.18 -15.61 8.46
CA LYS A 375 -15.97 -15.73 7.63
C LYS A 375 -16.24 -15.64 6.13
N SER A 376 -17.25 -14.91 5.73
CA SER A 376 -17.59 -14.74 4.31
C SER A 376 -16.54 -13.90 3.59
N GLY A 377 -16.14 -14.33 2.37
CA GLY A 377 -15.26 -13.58 1.48
C GLY A 377 -13.81 -13.52 1.91
N CYS A 378 -13.34 -14.47 2.75
CA CYS A 378 -11.93 -14.52 3.17
C CYS A 378 -11.31 -15.90 2.89
N ASN A 379 -9.98 -15.94 2.95
CA ASN A 379 -9.25 -17.19 3.15
C ASN A 379 -9.33 -17.61 4.64
N ASP A 380 -9.44 -18.91 4.93
CA ASP A 380 -9.33 -19.49 6.27
C ASP A 380 -8.13 -20.43 6.26
N ALA A 381 -6.97 -19.96 6.74
CA ALA A 381 -5.70 -20.68 6.63
C ALA A 381 -5.73 -22.06 7.29
N ASN A 382 -5.08 -23.04 6.66
CA ASN A 382 -5.03 -24.42 7.13
C ASN A 382 -4.19 -24.55 8.41
N ALA A 383 -4.61 -25.43 9.30
CA ALA A 383 -3.97 -25.65 10.60
C ALA A 383 -2.50 -26.10 10.47
N GLU A 384 -2.21 -26.94 9.47
CA GLU A 384 -0.88 -27.45 9.17
C GLU A 384 0.08 -26.33 8.76
N GLU A 385 -0.38 -25.39 7.91
CA GLU A 385 0.40 -24.24 7.49
C GLU A 385 0.68 -23.30 8.65
N ILE A 386 -0.32 -23.04 9.49
CA ILE A 386 -0.13 -22.22 10.70
C ILE A 386 0.90 -22.86 11.64
N ALA A 387 0.85 -24.19 11.81
CA ALA A 387 1.82 -24.90 12.64
C ALA A 387 3.25 -24.78 12.08
N TYR A 388 3.39 -24.89 10.76
CA TYR A 388 4.67 -24.69 10.06
C TYR A 388 5.20 -23.25 10.27
N LEU A 389 4.40 -22.25 10.00
CA LEU A 389 4.80 -20.86 10.15
C LEU A 389 5.17 -20.50 11.60
N ARG A 390 4.42 -21.00 12.59
CA ARG A 390 4.79 -20.85 13.99
C ARG A 390 6.19 -21.38 14.28
N LYS A 391 6.53 -22.54 13.70
CA LYS A 391 7.88 -23.11 13.85
C LYS A 391 8.93 -22.22 13.19
N VAL A 392 8.69 -21.72 11.97
CA VAL A 392 9.60 -20.82 11.26
C VAL A 392 9.89 -19.55 12.10
N MET A 393 8.84 -18.95 12.67
CA MET A 393 8.99 -17.75 13.49
C MET A 393 9.68 -18.00 14.83
N ASP A 394 9.33 -19.10 15.52
CA ASP A 394 9.93 -19.47 16.79
C ASP A 394 11.43 -19.83 16.61
N ASP A 395 11.80 -20.55 15.55
CA ASP A 395 13.19 -20.90 15.22
C ASP A 395 14.03 -19.65 14.90
N ALA A 396 13.43 -18.66 14.25
CA ALA A 396 14.09 -17.37 13.93
C ALA A 396 14.07 -16.37 15.11
N GLY A 397 13.41 -16.70 16.22
CA GLY A 397 13.27 -15.82 17.38
C GLY A 397 12.51 -14.51 17.05
N VAL A 398 11.51 -14.60 16.17
CA VAL A 398 10.66 -13.47 15.76
C VAL A 398 9.48 -13.32 16.72
N PHE A 399 9.21 -12.10 17.13
CA PHE A 399 8.00 -11.81 17.90
C PHE A 399 6.79 -11.74 16.98
N PHE A 400 5.80 -12.58 17.25
CA PHE A 400 4.53 -12.58 16.53
C PHE A 400 3.34 -12.84 17.44
N GLN A 401 2.18 -12.47 16.98
CA GLN A 401 0.89 -12.67 17.65
C GLN A 401 -0.15 -13.16 16.64
N THR A 402 -1.34 -13.49 17.13
CA THR A 402 -2.48 -13.86 16.29
C THR A 402 -3.67 -12.98 16.63
N SER A 403 -4.47 -12.60 15.65
CA SER A 403 -5.66 -11.80 15.88
C SER A 403 -6.78 -12.08 14.90
N GLU A 404 -7.93 -11.49 15.20
CA GLU A 404 -9.09 -11.32 14.35
C GLU A 404 -9.40 -9.82 14.23
N LEU A 405 -10.11 -9.40 13.19
CA LEU A 405 -10.50 -8.02 12.99
C LEU A 405 -11.77 -7.70 13.81
N GLY A 406 -11.57 -7.24 15.03
CA GLY A 406 -12.65 -6.83 15.92
C GLY A 406 -13.49 -7.99 16.49
N LYS A 407 -14.65 -7.67 17.06
CA LYS A 407 -15.63 -8.66 17.55
C LYS A 407 -16.40 -9.30 16.41
N VAL A 408 -16.84 -10.54 16.61
CA VAL A 408 -17.82 -11.20 15.74
C VAL A 408 -19.04 -10.29 15.54
N ASP A 409 -19.56 -10.23 14.33
CA ASP A 409 -20.67 -9.39 13.86
C ASP A 409 -20.35 -7.87 13.78
N GLN A 410 -19.18 -7.42 14.22
CA GLN A 410 -18.80 -6.02 14.21
C GLN A 410 -17.62 -5.71 13.27
N GLY A 411 -16.65 -6.59 13.20
CA GLY A 411 -15.47 -6.46 12.37
C GLY A 411 -15.46 -7.40 11.18
N GLY A 412 -14.48 -7.23 10.31
CA GLY A 412 -14.20 -8.03 9.14
C GLY A 412 -13.95 -7.17 7.91
N GLY A 413 -13.01 -7.58 7.08
CA GLY A 413 -12.63 -6.96 5.82
C GLY A 413 -12.17 -7.99 4.81
N GLY A 414 -12.14 -7.62 3.53
CA GLY A 414 -11.49 -8.40 2.49
C GLY A 414 -9.99 -8.15 2.48
N THR A 415 -9.24 -9.06 1.88
CA THR A 415 -7.80 -8.94 1.57
C THR A 415 -7.54 -9.67 0.26
N ILE A 416 -6.34 -9.54 -0.28
CA ILE A 416 -5.93 -10.27 -1.49
C ILE A 416 -5.74 -11.79 -1.28
N ALA A 417 -5.74 -12.27 -0.03
CA ALA A 417 -5.40 -13.66 0.34
C ALA A 417 -6.21 -14.70 -0.42
N TYR A 418 -7.54 -14.55 -0.48
CA TYR A 418 -8.42 -15.54 -1.11
C TYR A 418 -8.17 -15.68 -2.62
N ILE A 419 -7.63 -14.65 -3.27
CA ILE A 419 -7.43 -14.62 -4.71
C ILE A 419 -6.39 -15.66 -5.12
N LEU A 420 -5.20 -15.62 -4.48
CA LEU A 420 -4.18 -16.63 -4.73
C LEU A 420 -4.49 -17.99 -4.08
N ALA A 421 -5.18 -18.01 -2.95
CA ALA A 421 -5.66 -19.27 -2.36
C ALA A 421 -6.57 -20.04 -3.34
N ASN A 422 -7.34 -19.36 -4.18
CA ASN A 422 -8.15 -19.96 -5.24
C ASN A 422 -7.32 -20.68 -6.34
N LEU A 423 -6.01 -20.41 -6.42
CA LEU A 423 -5.06 -21.16 -7.25
C LEU A 423 -4.54 -22.44 -6.55
N ASN A 424 -5.14 -22.79 -5.42
CA ASN A 424 -4.88 -23.98 -4.60
C ASN A 424 -3.52 -23.96 -3.88
N MET A 425 -2.98 -22.76 -3.58
CA MET A 425 -1.79 -22.61 -2.75
C MET A 425 -2.15 -22.38 -1.26
N GLU A 426 -1.19 -22.62 -0.37
CA GLU A 426 -1.33 -22.29 1.04
C GLU A 426 -1.13 -20.79 1.25
N VAL A 427 -2.13 -20.12 1.82
CA VAL A 427 -2.12 -18.67 2.07
C VAL A 427 -2.58 -18.38 3.49
N ILE A 428 -1.93 -17.45 4.16
CA ILE A 428 -2.37 -16.87 5.42
C ILE A 428 -2.25 -15.35 5.37
N ASP A 429 -3.24 -14.66 5.94
CA ASP A 429 -3.17 -13.22 6.16
C ASP A 429 -2.24 -12.90 7.33
N CYS A 430 -1.41 -11.89 7.16
CA CYS A 430 -0.52 -11.40 8.22
C CYS A 430 -0.11 -9.95 7.97
N GLY A 431 0.37 -9.25 9.00
CA GLY A 431 0.87 -7.91 8.80
C GLY A 431 1.19 -7.16 10.08
N VAL A 432 1.36 -5.84 9.94
CA VAL A 432 1.71 -4.94 11.04
C VAL A 432 0.46 -4.44 11.75
N PRO A 433 0.39 -4.47 13.09
CA PRO A 433 -0.68 -3.82 13.82
C PRO A 433 -0.70 -2.30 13.57
N VAL A 434 -1.86 -1.76 13.15
CA VAL A 434 -2.05 -0.36 12.84
C VAL A 434 -3.20 0.25 13.63
N LEU A 435 -3.04 1.49 14.07
CA LEU A 435 -4.11 2.34 14.61
C LEU A 435 -4.55 3.33 13.53
N ASN A 436 -5.81 3.75 13.60
CA ASN A 436 -6.41 4.70 12.66
C ASN A 436 -6.46 4.21 11.20
N MET A 437 -6.54 2.90 10.98
CA MET A 437 -6.65 2.31 9.62
C MET A 437 -7.63 3.12 8.76
N HIS A 438 -7.26 3.41 7.51
CA HIS A 438 -7.99 4.24 6.53
C HIS A 438 -8.14 5.74 6.89
N ALA A 439 -7.50 6.21 7.96
CA ALA A 439 -7.48 7.65 8.24
C ALA A 439 -6.35 8.34 7.43
N PRO A 440 -6.43 9.67 7.24
CA PRO A 440 -5.33 10.43 6.63
C PRO A 440 -3.98 10.27 7.34
N TRP A 441 -4.01 9.96 8.62
CA TRP A 441 -2.83 9.72 9.45
C TRP A 441 -3.04 8.46 10.31
N GLU A 442 -2.26 7.45 10.01
CA GLU A 442 -2.25 6.14 10.67
C GLU A 442 -1.01 5.99 11.55
N VAL A 443 -1.01 5.01 12.45
CA VAL A 443 0.08 4.83 13.42
C VAL A 443 0.47 3.37 13.54
N VAL A 444 1.78 3.09 13.44
CA VAL A 444 2.38 1.76 13.66
C VAL A 444 3.50 1.81 14.70
N SER A 445 3.77 0.70 15.37
CA SER A 445 4.92 0.59 16.29
C SER A 445 6.19 0.19 15.53
N LYS A 446 7.30 0.89 15.76
CA LYS A 446 8.59 0.62 15.10
C LYS A 446 9.09 -0.82 15.33
N ILE A 447 8.90 -1.36 16.52
CA ILE A 447 9.32 -2.73 16.81
C ILE A 447 8.50 -3.75 16.05
N ASP A 448 7.21 -3.46 15.76
CA ASP A 448 6.35 -4.36 15.00
C ASP A 448 6.75 -4.34 13.52
N VAL A 449 7.08 -3.17 12.95
CA VAL A 449 7.65 -3.04 11.61
C VAL A 449 8.94 -3.87 11.47
N TYR A 450 9.83 -3.77 12.46
CA TYR A 450 11.08 -4.50 12.48
C TYR A 450 10.87 -6.02 12.58
N GLU A 451 10.01 -6.49 13.49
CA GLU A 451 9.73 -7.92 13.64
C GLU A 451 9.00 -8.50 12.43
N THR A 452 8.16 -7.71 11.77
CA THR A 452 7.51 -8.09 10.50
C THR A 452 8.56 -8.34 9.40
N CYS A 453 9.48 -7.41 9.20
CA CYS A 453 10.56 -7.57 8.23
C CYS A 453 11.39 -8.84 8.52
N ARG A 454 11.73 -9.11 9.79
CA ARG A 454 12.45 -10.32 10.20
C ARG A 454 11.65 -11.59 9.95
N GLY A 455 10.33 -11.56 10.22
CA GLY A 455 9.44 -12.69 9.95
C GLY A 455 9.37 -13.01 8.46
N TYR A 456 9.31 -11.99 7.62
CA TYR A 456 9.32 -12.15 6.16
C TYR A 456 10.65 -12.71 5.65
N GLU A 457 11.78 -12.22 6.16
CA GLU A 457 13.10 -12.80 5.85
C GLU A 457 13.18 -14.28 6.25
N ALA A 458 12.66 -14.64 7.44
CA ALA A 458 12.65 -16.01 7.91
C ALA A 458 11.79 -16.93 7.02
N PHE A 459 10.63 -16.45 6.59
CA PHE A 459 9.75 -17.20 5.69
C PHE A 459 10.38 -17.42 4.32
N LEU A 460 10.95 -16.38 3.70
CA LEU A 460 11.59 -16.49 2.38
C LEU A 460 12.81 -17.44 2.38
N ARG A 461 13.48 -17.60 3.51
CA ARG A 461 14.65 -18.48 3.68
C ARG A 461 14.29 -19.89 4.15
N ALA A 462 13.03 -20.15 4.45
CA ALA A 462 12.60 -21.47 4.93
C ALA A 462 12.75 -22.54 3.84
N GLU A 463 13.12 -23.77 4.24
CA GLU A 463 13.46 -24.87 3.32
C GLU A 463 12.26 -25.74 2.92
N LYS A 464 11.05 -25.51 3.49
CA LYS A 464 9.85 -26.29 3.23
C LYS A 464 8.74 -25.45 2.64
#